data_eac30d9529a3c477a0ca4cc463d59984
#
_entry.id   eac30d9529a3c477a0ca4cc463d59984
#
_cell.length_a   1.000
_cell.length_b   1.000
_cell.length_c   1.000
_cell.angle_alpha   90.00
_cell.angle_beta   90.00
_cell.angle_gamma   90.00
#
_symmetry.space_group_name_H-M   'P 1'
#
loop_
_entity.id
_entity.type
_entity.pdbx_description
1 polymer ?
#
loop_
_entity_poly.entity_id
_entity_poly.type
_entity_poly.pdbx_seq_one_letter_code
_entity_poly.pdbx_strand_id
1 'polypeptide(L)'
;MTPILYLLGGIVGALVAAFVYITIASNAEANHQDRVLSVAPIGPEFDAFLRALHGAAGNCVVEGNEVEVLQNGDEIFPAMLGAVRASQSTIHFSTYVYWAGAIPREFAKALSDAAQRGVMVRLVLDSEGTGLMPRMLANQMRDAGCKVTWFRRMQWFDWMKYNHRTHRRLLIVDGKIGFTGGFGIADEWTGHAQSPSHWRDTNVLLRGPIVAALQSAFTDNWNQSTEELLLDMRDFPRLTPTGDVPVCAVVSTPANGASAAQRVMAALIAGSTRTLYISNAYFVPTLSFIDALCAASDRGVDVHILVPGPYHDQKLVQRASRHSWPRLVEHGIGIYEYQPTMMHAKTVVADGEILLVGSINFDPRSFALNAEFGVAIVSRRLAADTVRSFEADIERSIQVLPATIASRGIANRAMDAICYWARAQL
;
A
#
# COMPACT_ATOMS: atom_id res chain seq x y z
N MET A 1 22.56 18.49 -40.01
CA MET A 1 21.25 18.36 -39.29
C MET A 1 20.53 17.03 -39.49
N THR A 2 20.47 16.49 -40.71
CA THR A 2 19.80 15.23 -41.02
C THR A 2 20.25 13.97 -40.24
N PRO A 3 21.55 13.65 -40.06
CA PRO A 3 21.92 12.41 -39.36
C PRO A 3 21.58 12.42 -37.86
N ILE A 4 21.61 13.58 -37.21
CA ILE A 4 21.26 13.72 -35.81
C ILE A 4 19.76 13.48 -35.60
N LEU A 5 18.91 13.96 -36.52
CA LEU A 5 17.45 13.72 -36.49
C LEU A 5 17.12 12.25 -36.69
N TYR A 6 17.82 11.52 -37.57
CA TYR A 6 17.65 10.07 -37.73
C TYR A 6 18.12 9.30 -36.51
N LEU A 7 19.23 9.71 -35.87
CA LEU A 7 19.70 9.09 -34.63
C LEU A 7 18.71 9.29 -33.48
N LEU A 8 18.21 10.54 -33.31
CA LEU A 8 17.19 10.86 -32.30
C LEU A 8 15.88 10.08 -32.56
N GLY A 9 15.44 10.01 -33.82
CA GLY A 9 14.27 9.23 -34.21
C GLY A 9 14.44 7.72 -33.91
N GLY A 10 15.63 7.17 -34.18
CA GLY A 10 15.97 5.79 -33.85
C GLY A 10 15.97 5.52 -32.33
N ILE A 11 16.54 6.43 -31.53
CA ILE A 11 16.54 6.32 -30.06
C ILE A 11 15.12 6.38 -29.52
N VAL A 12 14.31 7.35 -29.98
CA VAL A 12 12.89 7.45 -29.56
C VAL A 12 12.11 6.22 -29.95
N GLY A 13 12.31 5.69 -31.20
CA GLY A 13 11.68 4.45 -31.64
C GLY A 13 12.08 3.24 -30.79
N ALA A 14 13.35 3.12 -30.42
CA ALA A 14 13.83 2.05 -29.54
C ALA A 14 13.25 2.16 -28.12
N LEU A 15 13.15 3.36 -27.55
CA LEU A 15 12.55 3.60 -26.23
C LEU A 15 11.05 3.26 -26.23
N VAL A 16 10.31 3.65 -27.28
CA VAL A 16 8.90 3.29 -27.43
C VAL A 16 8.73 1.78 -27.56
N ALA A 17 9.55 1.11 -28.38
CA ALA A 17 9.49 -0.33 -28.52
C ALA A 17 9.82 -1.06 -27.21
N ALA A 18 10.82 -0.60 -26.47
CA ALA A 18 11.15 -1.12 -25.15
C ALA A 18 10.00 -0.92 -24.14
N PHE A 19 9.40 0.27 -24.09
CA PHE A 19 8.23 0.55 -23.25
C PHE A 19 7.05 -0.37 -23.58
N VAL A 20 6.72 -0.52 -24.87
CA VAL A 20 5.64 -1.41 -25.32
C VAL A 20 5.94 -2.86 -24.94
N TYR A 21 7.17 -3.33 -25.14
CA TYR A 21 7.58 -4.69 -24.78
C TYR A 21 7.45 -4.93 -23.26
N ILE A 22 7.98 -4.01 -22.44
CA ILE A 22 7.89 -4.10 -20.98
C ILE A 22 6.43 -4.10 -20.54
N THR A 23 5.60 -3.24 -21.13
CA THR A 23 4.16 -3.17 -20.81
C THR A 23 3.45 -4.47 -21.16
N ILE A 24 3.72 -5.06 -22.31
CA ILE A 24 3.16 -6.36 -22.72
C ILE A 24 3.60 -7.46 -21.76
N ALA A 25 4.87 -7.53 -21.41
CA ALA A 25 5.41 -8.54 -20.52
C ALA A 25 4.81 -8.44 -19.11
N SER A 26 4.75 -7.23 -18.54
CA SER A 26 4.16 -7.00 -17.20
C SER A 26 2.65 -7.23 -17.18
N ASN A 27 1.94 -6.85 -18.25
CA ASN A 27 0.53 -7.16 -18.38
C ASN A 27 0.28 -8.68 -18.53
N ALA A 28 1.16 -9.39 -19.22
CA ALA A 28 1.05 -10.84 -19.34
C ALA A 28 1.22 -11.53 -17.97
N GLU A 29 2.18 -11.08 -17.16
CA GLU A 29 2.38 -11.56 -15.79
C GLU A 29 1.17 -11.22 -14.90
N ALA A 30 0.71 -9.99 -14.90
CA ALA A 30 -0.46 -9.56 -14.13
C ALA A 30 -1.74 -10.29 -14.57
N ASN A 31 -1.97 -10.46 -15.88
CA ASN A 31 -3.13 -11.17 -16.41
C ASN A 31 -3.05 -12.68 -16.16
N HIS A 32 -1.84 -13.28 -16.08
CA HIS A 32 -1.69 -14.69 -15.69
C HIS A 32 -2.12 -14.91 -14.24
N GLN A 33 -1.71 -14.00 -13.35
CA GLN A 33 -2.14 -14.03 -11.95
C GLN A 33 -3.63 -13.76 -11.80
N ASP A 34 -4.22 -12.89 -12.62
CA ASP A 34 -5.64 -12.57 -12.62
C ASP A 34 -6.54 -13.77 -13.02
N ARG A 35 -6.08 -14.61 -13.96
CA ARG A 35 -6.82 -15.81 -14.39
C ARG A 35 -6.99 -16.87 -13.29
N VAL A 36 -6.20 -16.81 -12.25
CA VAL A 36 -6.25 -17.76 -11.11
C VAL A 36 -7.32 -17.37 -10.10
N LEU A 37 -7.86 -16.14 -10.17
CA LEU A 37 -8.88 -15.64 -9.26
C LEU A 37 -10.31 -16.00 -9.74
N SER A 38 -10.67 -17.28 -9.64
CA SER A 38 -12.10 -17.64 -9.59
C SER A 38 -12.55 -17.58 -8.13
N VAL A 39 -13.29 -16.55 -7.76
CA VAL A 39 -13.73 -16.33 -6.39
C VAL A 39 -15.19 -16.74 -6.27
N ALA A 40 -15.45 -17.94 -5.72
CA ALA A 40 -16.78 -18.32 -5.30
C ALA A 40 -17.18 -17.54 -4.03
N PRO A 41 -18.46 -17.16 -3.87
CA PRO A 41 -18.93 -16.56 -2.62
C PRO A 41 -18.61 -17.47 -1.42
N ILE A 42 -18.09 -16.88 -0.36
CA ILE A 42 -17.91 -17.56 0.93
C ILE A 42 -19.29 -17.58 1.59
N GLY A 43 -19.66 -18.67 2.25
CA GLY A 43 -20.95 -18.76 2.95
C GLY A 43 -21.14 -17.64 3.99
N PRO A 44 -22.39 -17.38 4.45
CA PRO A 44 -22.73 -16.24 5.29
C PRO A 44 -22.19 -16.34 6.74
N GLU A 45 -21.59 -17.46 7.10
CA GLU A 45 -21.05 -17.67 8.44
C GLU A 45 -19.72 -16.93 8.62
N PHE A 46 -19.63 -16.08 9.62
CA PHE A 46 -18.44 -15.29 9.94
C PHE A 46 -17.20 -16.18 10.18
N ASP A 47 -17.35 -17.32 10.84
CA ASP A 47 -16.28 -18.30 11.03
C ASP A 47 -15.75 -18.88 9.70
N ALA A 48 -16.63 -19.14 8.73
CA ALA A 48 -16.22 -19.59 7.39
C ALA A 48 -15.43 -18.48 6.67
N PHE A 49 -15.87 -17.25 6.81
CA PHE A 49 -15.16 -16.09 6.29
C PHE A 49 -13.76 -15.94 6.90
N LEU A 50 -13.63 -16.05 8.23
CA LEU A 50 -12.32 -15.99 8.90
C LEU A 50 -11.39 -17.12 8.44
N ARG A 51 -11.88 -18.36 8.33
CA ARG A 51 -11.07 -19.48 7.81
C ARG A 51 -10.60 -19.25 6.38
N ALA A 52 -11.46 -18.71 5.52
CA ALA A 52 -11.11 -18.38 4.14
C ALA A 52 -10.06 -17.25 4.10
N LEU A 53 -10.20 -16.23 4.94
CA LEU A 53 -9.23 -15.15 5.08
C LEU A 53 -7.85 -15.66 5.53
N HIS A 54 -7.82 -16.59 6.50
CA HIS A 54 -6.59 -17.26 6.95
C HIS A 54 -5.91 -18.01 5.80
N GLY A 55 -6.68 -18.83 5.08
CA GLY A 55 -6.17 -19.55 3.91
C GLY A 55 -5.67 -18.62 2.81
N ALA A 56 -6.37 -17.51 2.59
CA ALA A 56 -5.99 -16.50 1.62
C ALA A 56 -4.68 -15.78 1.99
N ALA A 57 -4.51 -15.42 3.26
CA ALA A 57 -3.30 -14.74 3.74
C ALA A 57 -2.07 -15.66 3.76
N GLY A 58 -2.28 -16.98 3.89
CA GLY A 58 -1.19 -17.94 4.07
C GLY A 58 -0.52 -17.84 5.45
N ASN A 59 -1.14 -17.14 6.39
CA ASN A 59 -0.67 -16.93 7.76
C ASN A 59 -1.82 -17.20 8.74
N CYS A 60 -1.47 -17.56 9.98
CA CYS A 60 -2.47 -17.70 11.04
C CYS A 60 -2.88 -16.32 11.57
N VAL A 61 -4.11 -16.21 12.07
CA VAL A 61 -4.49 -15.10 12.95
C VAL A 61 -3.71 -15.20 14.25
N VAL A 62 -3.19 -14.08 14.66
CA VAL A 62 -2.41 -13.90 15.88
C VAL A 62 -3.29 -13.17 16.89
N GLU A 63 -3.56 -13.82 18.00
CA GLU A 63 -4.32 -13.28 19.12
C GLU A 63 -3.45 -12.42 20.04
N GLY A 64 -4.08 -11.63 20.90
CA GLY A 64 -3.39 -10.93 21.98
C GLY A 64 -2.73 -9.62 21.58
N ASN A 65 -3.21 -8.94 20.55
CA ASN A 65 -2.63 -7.68 20.10
C ASN A 65 -3.43 -6.47 20.58
N GLU A 66 -2.72 -5.37 20.78
CA GLU A 66 -3.26 -4.03 20.90
C GLU A 66 -3.09 -3.30 19.56
N VAL A 67 -4.16 -2.69 19.07
CA VAL A 67 -4.18 -1.98 17.79
C VAL A 67 -4.78 -0.60 17.97
N GLU A 68 -4.08 0.41 17.47
CA GLU A 68 -4.53 1.79 17.40
C GLU A 68 -4.52 2.24 15.93
N VAL A 69 -5.63 2.80 15.45
CA VAL A 69 -5.72 3.39 14.11
C VAL A 69 -5.32 4.86 14.22
N LEU A 70 -4.36 5.27 13.40
CA LEU A 70 -3.82 6.62 13.35
C LEU A 70 -4.24 7.30 12.05
N GLN A 71 -4.85 8.47 12.16
CA GLN A 71 -5.36 9.23 11.03
C GLN A 71 -4.44 10.44 10.74
N ASN A 72 -3.97 10.53 9.51
CA ASN A 72 -3.18 11.65 9.00
C ASN A 72 -1.87 11.92 9.78
N GLY A 73 -1.09 12.86 9.29
CA GLY A 73 0.24 13.15 9.84
C GLY A 73 0.26 13.62 11.29
N ASP A 74 -0.77 14.32 11.72
CA ASP A 74 -0.86 14.88 13.08
C ASP A 74 -0.95 13.78 14.16
N GLU A 75 -1.41 12.57 13.82
CA GLU A 75 -1.39 11.41 14.72
C GLU A 75 -0.22 10.47 14.39
N ILE A 76 0.05 10.22 13.09
CA ILE A 76 1.03 9.26 12.61
C ILE A 76 2.45 9.65 13.03
N PHE A 77 2.90 10.87 12.72
CA PHE A 77 4.29 11.24 12.94
C PHE A 77 4.67 11.43 14.41
N PRO A 78 3.85 12.05 15.27
CA PRO A 78 4.15 12.08 16.70
C PRO A 78 4.26 10.70 17.33
N ALA A 79 3.39 9.75 16.96
CA ALA A 79 3.43 8.39 17.46
C ALA A 79 4.71 7.65 17.00
N MET A 80 5.06 7.74 15.70
CA MET A 80 6.27 7.13 15.14
C MET A 80 7.56 7.73 15.74
N LEU A 81 7.67 9.06 15.77
CA LEU A 81 8.83 9.77 16.32
C LEU A 81 8.95 9.55 17.83
N GLY A 82 7.82 9.50 18.56
CA GLY A 82 7.79 9.15 19.97
C GLY A 82 8.39 7.76 20.23
N ALA A 83 7.99 6.76 19.45
CA ALA A 83 8.52 5.41 19.54
C ALA A 83 10.03 5.36 19.20
N VAL A 84 10.48 6.05 18.15
CA VAL A 84 11.90 6.15 17.78
C VAL A 84 12.74 6.79 18.88
N ARG A 85 12.25 7.87 19.49
CA ARG A 85 12.94 8.56 20.58
C ARG A 85 13.03 7.72 21.86
N ALA A 86 12.02 6.89 22.11
CA ALA A 86 11.95 6.00 23.28
C ALA A 86 12.70 4.66 23.10
N SER A 87 13.19 4.38 21.90
CA SER A 87 13.85 3.10 21.56
C SER A 87 15.06 2.79 22.43
N GLN A 88 15.25 1.51 22.75
CA GLN A 88 16.28 1.03 23.69
C GLN A 88 17.26 0.03 23.02
N SER A 89 16.80 -0.71 22.02
CA SER A 89 17.55 -1.86 21.48
C SER A 89 17.71 -1.80 19.98
N THR A 90 16.59 -1.80 19.25
CA THR A 90 16.58 -1.89 17.77
C THR A 90 15.56 -0.97 17.14
N ILE A 91 15.89 -0.44 15.97
CA ILE A 91 14.93 0.20 15.07
C ILE A 91 15.12 -0.41 13.69
N HIS A 92 14.03 -0.96 13.12
CA HIS A 92 13.98 -1.43 11.75
C HIS A 92 12.96 -0.59 10.98
N PHE A 93 13.42 0.06 9.92
CA PHE A 93 12.61 0.99 9.17
C PHE A 93 12.67 0.70 7.68
N SER A 94 11.52 0.37 7.07
CA SER A 94 11.36 0.21 5.62
C SER A 94 10.35 1.22 5.11
N THR A 95 10.69 1.95 4.06
CA THR A 95 9.76 2.89 3.42
C THR A 95 10.01 3.01 1.92
N TYR A 96 8.92 3.21 1.16
CA TYR A 96 8.98 3.54 -0.26
C TYR A 96 9.33 5.02 -0.45
N VAL A 97 8.66 5.92 0.26
CA VAL A 97 8.86 7.37 0.15
C VAL A 97 9.70 7.91 1.30
N TYR A 98 10.79 8.60 0.94
CA TYR A 98 11.57 9.44 1.84
C TYR A 98 12.09 10.63 1.00
N TRP A 99 11.43 11.78 1.09
CA TRP A 99 11.75 12.93 0.24
C TRP A 99 12.51 14.03 1.00
N ALA A 100 12.53 15.25 0.42
CA ALA A 100 13.03 16.43 1.11
C ALA A 100 11.91 17.07 1.95
N GLY A 101 12.24 17.71 3.08
CA GLY A 101 11.25 18.40 3.90
C GLY A 101 11.65 18.56 5.35
N ALA A 102 10.75 19.05 6.17
CA ALA A 102 10.93 19.20 7.62
C ALA A 102 10.83 17.84 8.33
N ILE A 103 9.77 17.09 8.07
CA ILE A 103 9.56 15.74 8.62
C ILE A 103 10.69 14.76 8.28
N PRO A 104 11.18 14.68 7.01
CA PRO A 104 12.36 13.87 6.70
C PRO A 104 13.61 14.23 7.50
N ARG A 105 13.87 15.51 7.73
CA ARG A 105 15.00 15.95 8.58
C ARG A 105 14.80 15.55 10.03
N GLU A 106 13.57 15.65 10.55
CA GLU A 106 13.25 15.27 11.93
C GLU A 106 13.43 13.75 12.13
N PHE A 107 12.96 12.92 11.19
CA PHE A 107 13.19 11.48 11.21
C PHE A 107 14.69 11.15 11.13
N ALA A 108 15.44 11.76 10.20
CA ALA A 108 16.88 11.53 10.08
C ALA A 108 17.60 11.88 11.39
N LYS A 109 17.22 13.00 12.04
CA LYS A 109 17.76 13.38 13.33
C LYS A 109 17.42 12.37 14.42
N ALA A 110 16.15 11.99 14.57
CA ALA A 110 15.70 11.06 15.62
C ALA A 110 16.36 9.67 15.48
N LEU A 111 16.50 9.17 14.24
CA LEU A 111 17.20 7.91 13.96
C LEU A 111 18.70 8.01 14.25
N SER A 112 19.35 9.13 13.90
CA SER A 112 20.75 9.40 14.20
C SER A 112 20.97 9.47 15.71
N ASP A 113 20.13 10.21 16.44
CA ASP A 113 20.20 10.31 17.90
C ASP A 113 20.01 8.94 18.56
N ALA A 114 19.13 8.08 18.04
CA ALA A 114 18.93 6.72 18.51
C ALA A 114 20.20 5.85 18.32
N ALA A 115 20.81 5.92 17.13
CA ALA A 115 22.07 5.19 16.85
C ALA A 115 23.21 5.66 17.76
N GLN A 116 23.32 6.95 18.02
CA GLN A 116 24.32 7.53 18.96
C GLN A 116 24.08 7.08 20.42
N ARG A 117 22.83 6.76 20.80
CA ARG A 117 22.53 6.15 22.10
C ARG A 117 22.89 4.65 22.17
N GLY A 118 23.34 4.05 21.06
CA GLY A 118 23.70 2.63 20.98
C GLY A 118 22.55 1.73 20.49
N VAL A 119 21.44 2.31 20.05
CA VAL A 119 20.36 1.55 19.42
C VAL A 119 20.79 1.08 18.03
N MET A 120 20.52 -0.17 17.70
CA MET A 120 20.83 -0.74 16.39
C MET A 120 19.78 -0.30 15.36
N VAL A 121 20.13 0.66 14.53
CA VAL A 121 19.23 1.26 13.54
C VAL A 121 19.52 0.72 12.15
N ARG A 122 18.52 0.07 11.51
CA ARG A 122 18.59 -0.45 10.14
C ARG A 122 17.48 0.12 9.28
N LEU A 123 17.85 0.66 8.11
CA LEU A 123 16.90 1.24 7.13
C LEU A 123 16.98 0.50 5.80
N VAL A 124 15.83 0.14 5.26
CA VAL A 124 15.65 -0.29 3.87
C VAL A 124 14.82 0.78 3.14
N LEU A 125 15.44 1.48 2.21
CA LEU A 125 14.84 2.52 1.40
C LEU A 125 14.60 1.98 -0.01
N ASP A 126 13.44 2.24 -0.61
CA ASP A 126 13.27 1.89 -2.03
C ASP A 126 14.08 2.83 -2.90
N SER A 127 14.78 2.30 -3.91
CA SER A 127 15.70 3.12 -4.70
C SER A 127 15.00 4.09 -5.66
N GLU A 128 13.73 3.84 -6.01
CA GLU A 128 12.91 4.71 -6.86
C GLU A 128 12.15 5.73 -6.02
N GLY A 129 11.37 5.27 -5.05
CA GLY A 129 10.52 6.11 -4.22
C GLY A 129 11.30 7.10 -3.35
N THR A 130 12.59 6.84 -3.07
CA THR A 130 13.49 7.77 -2.35
C THR A 130 14.36 8.64 -3.27
N GLY A 131 14.05 8.69 -4.56
CA GLY A 131 14.83 9.50 -5.53
C GLY A 131 14.92 10.98 -5.20
N LEU A 132 13.96 11.53 -4.47
CA LEU A 132 13.93 12.92 -4.01
C LEU A 132 14.58 13.12 -2.62
N MET A 133 15.11 12.07 -2.01
CA MET A 133 15.81 12.17 -0.72
C MET A 133 17.15 12.91 -0.85
N PRO A 134 17.40 13.98 -0.08
CA PRO A 134 18.71 14.62 -0.06
C PRO A 134 19.78 13.64 0.45
N ARG A 135 20.85 13.46 -0.31
CA ARG A 135 21.96 12.55 0.04
C ARG A 135 22.56 12.86 1.41
N MET A 136 22.56 14.13 1.81
CA MET A 136 23.07 14.55 3.12
C MET A 136 22.32 13.88 4.28
N LEU A 137 21.00 13.59 4.17
CA LEU A 137 20.25 12.93 5.23
C LEU A 137 20.67 11.47 5.39
N ALA A 138 20.91 10.77 4.27
CA ALA A 138 21.42 9.40 4.32
C ALA A 138 22.85 9.35 4.90
N ASN A 139 23.71 10.30 4.54
CA ASN A 139 25.05 10.40 5.09
C ASN A 139 25.02 10.72 6.60
N GLN A 140 24.21 11.70 7.02
CA GLN A 140 24.01 12.02 8.44
C GLN A 140 23.64 10.80 9.26
N MET A 141 22.68 9.99 8.78
CA MET A 141 22.28 8.75 9.49
C MET A 141 23.42 7.72 9.53
N ARG A 142 24.15 7.55 8.42
CA ARG A 142 25.30 6.61 8.38
C ARG A 142 26.44 7.05 9.29
N ASP A 143 26.77 8.33 9.27
CA ASP A 143 27.85 8.91 10.13
C ASP A 143 27.50 8.78 11.62
N ALA A 144 26.20 8.76 11.95
CA ALA A 144 25.69 8.49 13.29
C ALA A 144 25.70 6.99 13.68
N GLY A 145 25.96 6.09 12.73
CA GLY A 145 26.00 4.64 12.97
C GLY A 145 24.78 3.86 12.46
N CYS A 146 23.83 4.51 11.77
CA CYS A 146 22.72 3.79 11.16
C CYS A 146 23.20 2.96 9.95
N LYS A 147 22.71 1.72 9.82
CA LYS A 147 22.90 0.90 8.63
C LYS A 147 21.79 1.27 7.62
N VAL A 148 22.14 1.95 6.52
CA VAL A 148 21.20 2.39 5.48
C VAL A 148 21.49 1.69 4.17
N THR A 149 20.52 0.93 3.67
CA THR A 149 20.58 0.24 2.37
C THR A 149 19.44 0.66 1.46
N TRP A 150 19.58 0.38 0.17
CA TRP A 150 18.55 0.63 -0.84
C TRP A 150 18.11 -0.68 -1.48
N PHE A 151 16.82 -0.90 -1.48
CA PHE A 151 16.21 -2.05 -2.14
C PHE A 151 16.30 -1.90 -3.66
N ARG A 152 16.88 -2.90 -4.35
CA ARG A 152 16.96 -3.02 -5.81
C ARG A 152 17.41 -1.74 -6.52
N ARG A 153 18.64 -1.31 -6.26
CA ARG A 153 19.29 -0.27 -7.06
C ARG A 153 19.38 -0.71 -8.50
N MET A 154 19.15 0.22 -9.45
CA MET A 154 19.31 -0.05 -10.87
C MET A 154 20.73 -0.53 -11.16
N GLN A 155 20.85 -1.73 -11.72
CA GLN A 155 22.07 -2.30 -12.24
C GLN A 155 21.81 -2.66 -13.70
N TRP A 156 22.73 -2.29 -14.58
CA TRP A 156 22.55 -2.42 -16.03
C TRP A 156 22.31 -3.86 -16.51
N PHE A 157 22.73 -4.86 -15.74
CA PHE A 157 22.56 -6.27 -16.04
C PHE A 157 21.34 -6.95 -15.37
N ASP A 158 20.60 -6.22 -14.53
CA ASP A 158 19.45 -6.77 -13.79
C ASP A 158 18.23 -5.83 -13.83
N TRP A 159 18.04 -5.17 -14.97
CA TRP A 159 16.96 -4.20 -15.18
C TRP A 159 15.54 -4.79 -15.05
N MET A 160 15.37 -6.10 -15.28
CA MET A 160 14.06 -6.76 -15.11
C MET A 160 13.64 -6.81 -13.63
N LYS A 161 14.58 -7.07 -12.71
CA LYS A 161 14.30 -7.03 -11.27
C LYS A 161 14.06 -5.62 -10.74
N TYR A 162 14.49 -4.59 -11.47
CA TYR A 162 14.23 -3.20 -11.11
C TYR A 162 12.74 -2.87 -11.06
N ASN A 163 11.90 -3.52 -11.87
CA ASN A 163 10.45 -3.31 -11.88
C ASN A 163 9.73 -3.79 -10.60
N HIS A 164 10.35 -4.68 -9.83
CA HIS A 164 9.80 -5.13 -8.55
C HIS A 164 10.30 -4.22 -7.42
N ARG A 165 9.39 -3.47 -6.79
CA ARG A 165 9.72 -2.49 -5.75
C ARG A 165 9.35 -3.00 -4.36
N THR A 166 9.99 -2.46 -3.31
CA THR A 166 9.45 -2.61 -1.98
C THR A 166 8.51 -1.45 -1.68
N HIS A 167 7.25 -1.77 -1.55
CA HIS A 167 6.23 -0.81 -1.13
C HIS A 167 5.85 -1.03 0.35
N ARG A 168 6.52 -1.96 1.04
CA ARG A 168 6.36 -2.20 2.47
C ARG A 168 6.74 -0.95 3.26
N ARG A 169 5.82 -0.46 4.06
CA ARG A 169 5.98 0.69 4.93
C ARG A 169 5.90 0.20 6.36
N LEU A 170 7.07 0.01 6.97
CA LEU A 170 7.22 -0.64 8.27
C LEU A 170 8.17 0.18 9.15
N LEU A 171 7.75 0.49 10.36
CA LEU A 171 8.64 0.91 11.44
C LEU A 171 8.46 -0.08 12.58
N ILE A 172 9.54 -0.73 13.00
CA ILE A 172 9.54 -1.65 14.12
C ILE A 172 10.55 -1.14 15.15
N VAL A 173 10.11 -0.95 16.39
CA VAL A 173 10.92 -0.45 17.49
C VAL A 173 11.03 -1.53 18.56
N ASP A 174 12.26 -1.87 18.91
CA ASP A 174 12.64 -2.87 19.93
C ASP A 174 12.00 -4.25 19.70
N GLY A 175 11.58 -4.54 18.45
CA GLY A 175 10.81 -5.73 18.10
C GLY A 175 9.45 -5.86 18.80
N LYS A 176 8.95 -4.79 19.44
CA LYS A 176 7.75 -4.80 20.30
C LYS A 176 6.65 -3.85 19.85
N ILE A 177 7.00 -2.78 19.15
CA ILE A 177 6.09 -1.78 18.62
C ILE A 177 6.24 -1.80 17.11
N GLY A 178 5.13 -1.90 16.38
CA GLY A 178 5.11 -1.88 14.93
C GLY A 178 4.18 -0.82 14.38
N PHE A 179 4.56 -0.22 13.25
CA PHE A 179 3.70 0.68 12.47
C PHE A 179 3.64 0.19 11.03
N THR A 180 2.46 0.25 10.45
CA THR A 180 2.24 0.05 9.01
C THR A 180 1.04 0.86 8.52
N GLY A 181 0.98 1.07 7.21
CA GLY A 181 -0.09 1.86 6.57
C GLY A 181 0.37 2.51 5.27
N GLY A 182 -0.25 3.62 4.92
CA GLY A 182 0.04 4.36 3.69
C GLY A 182 1.15 5.42 3.82
N PHE A 183 1.76 5.62 4.98
CA PHE A 183 2.67 6.74 5.25
C PHE A 183 3.87 6.82 4.29
N GLY A 184 4.23 8.04 3.91
CA GLY A 184 5.52 8.39 3.35
C GLY A 184 6.26 9.35 4.28
N ILE A 185 7.58 9.36 4.23
CA ILE A 185 8.37 10.33 4.99
C ILE A 185 8.60 11.57 4.12
N ALA A 186 7.59 12.43 4.11
CA ALA A 186 7.56 13.68 3.35
C ALA A 186 6.55 14.65 3.98
N ASP A 187 6.75 15.95 3.72
CA ASP A 187 5.91 16.99 4.32
C ASP A 187 4.45 16.93 3.81
N GLU A 188 4.21 16.31 2.66
CA GLU A 188 2.89 16.06 2.09
C GLU A 188 2.01 15.16 2.98
N TRP A 189 2.60 14.29 3.80
CA TRP A 189 1.87 13.47 4.77
C TRP A 189 1.64 14.12 6.13
N THR A 190 2.09 15.39 6.32
CA THR A 190 1.84 16.12 7.58
C THR A 190 0.43 16.68 7.66
N GLY A 191 0.03 17.15 8.85
CA GLY A 191 -1.28 17.76 9.07
C GLY A 191 -2.43 16.76 9.18
N HIS A 192 -3.66 17.26 8.98
CA HIS A 192 -4.91 16.50 9.13
C HIS A 192 -5.78 16.54 7.85
N ALA A 193 -5.14 16.50 6.67
CA ALA A 193 -5.80 16.57 5.37
C ALA A 193 -6.59 17.87 5.16
N GLN A 194 -6.07 18.98 5.68
CA GLN A 194 -6.72 20.29 5.68
C GLN A 194 -6.50 21.10 4.39
N SER A 195 -5.53 20.74 3.56
CA SER A 195 -5.22 21.45 2.32
C SER A 195 -4.63 20.51 1.26
N PRO A 196 -4.57 20.93 -0.01
CA PRO A 196 -4.02 20.12 -1.10
C PRO A 196 -2.58 19.58 -0.89
N SER A 197 -1.79 20.24 -0.03
CA SER A 197 -0.43 19.85 0.31
C SER A 197 -0.32 18.93 1.53
N HIS A 198 -1.44 18.56 2.17
CA HIS A 198 -1.48 17.68 3.33
C HIS A 198 -2.39 16.49 3.04
N TRP A 199 -1.79 15.35 2.76
CA TRP A 199 -2.49 14.17 2.25
C TRP A 199 -3.30 13.46 3.32
N ARG A 200 -4.40 12.84 2.90
CA ARG A 200 -5.26 12.00 3.73
C ARG A 200 -4.69 10.58 3.76
N ASP A 201 -4.31 10.10 4.93
CA ASP A 201 -3.78 8.74 5.06
C ASP A 201 -4.25 8.07 6.37
N THR A 202 -4.12 6.74 6.43
CA THR A 202 -4.49 5.91 7.57
C THR A 202 -3.39 4.90 7.84
N ASN A 203 -2.94 4.83 9.08
CA ASN A 203 -1.94 3.87 9.56
C ASN A 203 -2.45 3.13 10.80
N VAL A 204 -1.71 2.12 11.20
CA VAL A 204 -1.91 1.44 12.49
C VAL A 204 -0.61 1.36 13.27
N LEU A 205 -0.75 1.54 14.57
CA LEU A 205 0.23 1.17 15.58
C LEU A 205 -0.19 -0.16 16.17
N LEU A 206 0.78 -1.08 16.28
CA LEU A 206 0.58 -2.46 16.68
C LEU A 206 1.51 -2.79 17.84
N ARG A 207 0.98 -3.43 18.87
CA ARG A 207 1.75 -4.07 19.95
C ARG A 207 1.28 -5.51 20.13
N GLY A 208 2.12 -6.34 20.72
CA GLY A 208 1.80 -7.76 20.93
C GLY A 208 2.42 -8.68 19.89
N PRO A 209 1.98 -9.95 19.85
CA PRO A 209 2.61 -11.01 19.06
C PRO A 209 2.66 -10.75 17.55
N ILE A 210 1.76 -9.95 16.98
CA ILE A 210 1.74 -9.62 15.54
C ILE A 210 3.00 -8.89 15.08
N VAL A 211 3.72 -8.19 15.99
CA VAL A 211 4.93 -7.43 15.63
C VAL A 211 6.02 -8.35 15.06
N ALA A 212 6.04 -9.64 15.44
CA ALA A 212 6.94 -10.63 14.84
C ALA A 212 6.75 -10.77 13.33
N ALA A 213 5.52 -10.64 12.82
CA ALA A 213 5.27 -10.70 11.39
C ALA A 213 5.79 -9.46 10.65
N LEU A 214 5.71 -8.27 11.25
CA LEU A 214 6.31 -7.05 10.71
C LEU A 214 7.85 -7.20 10.67
N GLN A 215 8.43 -7.72 11.75
CA GLN A 215 9.86 -7.97 11.85
C GLN A 215 10.33 -8.96 10.78
N SER A 216 9.60 -10.05 10.57
CA SER A 216 9.88 -11.04 9.52
C SER A 216 9.83 -10.40 8.12
N ALA A 217 8.81 -9.58 7.83
CA ALA A 217 8.69 -8.89 6.55
C ALA A 217 9.82 -7.88 6.32
N PHE A 218 10.30 -7.19 7.36
CA PHE A 218 11.48 -6.34 7.28
C PHE A 218 12.74 -7.16 6.99
N THR A 219 12.94 -8.27 7.73
CA THR A 219 14.11 -9.15 7.59
C THR A 219 14.23 -9.71 6.17
N ASP A 220 13.12 -10.07 5.53
CA ASP A 220 13.10 -10.50 4.13
C ASP A 220 13.65 -9.40 3.19
N ASN A 221 13.17 -8.15 3.30
CA ASN A 221 13.68 -7.03 2.51
C ASN A 221 15.15 -6.69 2.84
N TRP A 222 15.54 -6.79 4.11
CA TRP A 222 16.91 -6.55 4.55
C TRP A 222 17.86 -7.57 3.93
N ASN A 223 17.54 -8.86 4.04
CA ASN A 223 18.34 -9.94 3.46
C ASN A 223 18.48 -9.79 1.93
N GLN A 224 17.39 -9.48 1.21
CA GLN A 224 17.44 -9.22 -0.23
C GLN A 224 18.33 -8.03 -0.61
N SER A 225 18.54 -7.06 0.30
CA SER A 225 19.30 -5.84 0.04
C SER A 225 20.75 -5.88 0.50
N THR A 226 21.09 -6.78 1.43
CA THR A 226 22.40 -6.82 2.10
C THR A 226 23.03 -8.20 2.16
N GLU A 227 22.28 -9.26 1.84
CA GLU A 227 22.67 -10.67 2.04
C GLU A 227 22.89 -11.04 3.53
N GLU A 228 22.67 -10.10 4.49
CA GLU A 228 22.74 -10.34 5.93
C GLU A 228 21.40 -10.93 6.41
N LEU A 229 21.46 -12.07 7.08
CA LEU A 229 20.30 -12.67 7.73
C LEU A 229 20.22 -12.20 9.21
N LEU A 230 19.10 -11.58 9.59
CA LEU A 230 18.86 -11.11 10.94
C LEU A 230 18.31 -12.26 11.80
N LEU A 231 19.09 -12.72 12.76
CA LEU A 231 18.73 -13.82 13.69
C LEU A 231 19.03 -13.46 15.16
N ASP A 232 19.33 -12.20 15.45
CA ASP A 232 19.63 -11.76 16.82
C ASP A 232 18.33 -11.77 17.67
N MET A 233 18.44 -12.20 18.94
CA MET A 233 17.33 -12.19 19.89
C MET A 233 16.79 -10.77 20.15
N ARG A 234 17.59 -9.73 19.90
CA ARG A 234 17.14 -8.33 19.96
C ARG A 234 16.19 -7.97 18.82
N ASP A 235 16.36 -8.61 17.66
CA ASP A 235 15.49 -8.43 16.50
C ASP A 235 14.17 -9.19 16.68
N PHE A 236 14.20 -10.34 17.39
CA PHE A 236 13.04 -11.19 17.68
C PHE A 236 12.90 -11.46 19.20
N PRO A 237 12.53 -10.44 19.99
CA PRO A 237 12.32 -10.63 21.42
C PRO A 237 11.10 -11.52 21.67
N ARG A 238 11.03 -12.11 22.86
CA ARG A 238 9.82 -12.80 23.30
C ARG A 238 8.68 -11.78 23.44
N LEU A 239 7.62 -12.00 22.68
CA LEU A 239 6.41 -11.17 22.70
C LEU A 239 5.36 -11.79 23.63
N THR A 240 4.66 -10.94 24.35
CA THR A 240 3.52 -11.31 25.22
C THR A 240 2.27 -10.59 24.74
N PRO A 241 1.07 -11.14 24.99
CA PRO A 241 -0.16 -10.44 24.72
C PRO A 241 -0.20 -9.06 25.39
N THR A 242 -0.67 -8.06 24.65
CA THR A 242 -0.84 -6.65 25.10
C THR A 242 -2.28 -6.17 25.01
N GLY A 243 -3.14 -6.96 24.39
CA GLY A 243 -4.55 -6.69 24.18
C GLY A 243 -5.31 -7.96 23.80
N ASP A 244 -6.45 -7.80 23.17
CA ASP A 244 -7.37 -8.89 22.82
C ASP A 244 -7.73 -8.92 21.32
N VAL A 245 -7.09 -8.09 20.49
CA VAL A 245 -7.43 -7.96 19.07
C VAL A 245 -6.77 -9.06 18.26
N PRO A 246 -7.54 -9.91 17.53
CA PRO A 246 -7.01 -10.84 16.56
C PRO A 246 -6.55 -10.10 15.30
N VAL A 247 -5.33 -10.38 14.83
CA VAL A 247 -4.74 -9.74 13.66
C VAL A 247 -4.09 -10.78 12.76
N CYS A 248 -4.33 -10.69 11.45
CA CYS A 248 -3.67 -11.50 10.44
C CYS A 248 -2.73 -10.65 9.59
N ALA A 249 -1.45 -11.02 9.51
CA ALA A 249 -0.51 -10.35 8.63
C ALA A 249 -0.73 -10.76 7.16
N VAL A 250 -0.73 -9.79 6.27
CA VAL A 250 -0.78 -9.98 4.81
C VAL A 250 0.59 -9.60 4.25
N VAL A 251 1.48 -10.59 4.16
CA VAL A 251 2.83 -10.42 3.64
C VAL A 251 2.83 -10.82 2.17
N SER A 252 2.98 -9.84 1.29
CA SER A 252 2.99 -10.08 -0.16
C SER A 252 4.38 -9.84 -0.74
N THR A 253 4.80 -10.76 -1.58
CA THR A 253 6.00 -10.67 -2.41
C THR A 253 5.65 -11.12 -3.82
N PRO A 254 6.31 -10.59 -4.86
CA PRO A 254 6.15 -11.11 -6.21
C PRO A 254 6.37 -12.63 -6.24
N ALA A 255 5.40 -13.37 -6.75
CA ALA A 255 5.42 -14.83 -6.80
C ALA A 255 4.69 -15.33 -8.05
N ASN A 256 4.94 -16.59 -8.42
CA ASN A 256 4.16 -17.26 -9.46
C ASN A 256 2.76 -17.59 -8.90
N GLY A 257 1.72 -16.99 -9.47
CA GLY A 257 0.33 -17.11 -9.04
C GLY A 257 -0.16 -15.94 -8.18
N ALA A 258 -1.39 -16.05 -7.66
CA ALA A 258 -2.01 -14.98 -6.89
C ALA A 258 -1.23 -14.70 -5.59
N SER A 259 -0.86 -13.46 -5.38
CA SER A 259 -0.17 -13.01 -4.16
C SER A 259 -1.08 -13.05 -2.93
N ALA A 260 -0.50 -12.99 -1.72
CA ALA A 260 -1.28 -12.92 -0.49
C ALA A 260 -2.20 -11.67 -0.48
N ALA A 261 -1.70 -10.53 -0.94
CA ALA A 261 -2.52 -9.31 -1.06
C ALA A 261 -3.73 -9.51 -1.97
N GLN A 262 -3.53 -10.14 -3.12
CA GLN A 262 -4.59 -10.43 -4.09
C GLN A 262 -5.61 -11.42 -3.51
N ARG A 263 -5.16 -12.52 -2.89
CA ARG A 263 -6.05 -13.52 -2.30
C ARG A 263 -6.88 -12.96 -1.15
N VAL A 264 -6.26 -12.16 -0.27
CA VAL A 264 -6.96 -11.54 0.88
C VAL A 264 -7.99 -10.53 0.38
N MET A 265 -7.64 -9.70 -0.61
CA MET A 265 -8.61 -8.76 -1.21
C MET A 265 -9.80 -9.51 -1.83
N ALA A 266 -9.54 -10.60 -2.56
CA ALA A 266 -10.58 -11.45 -3.12
C ALA A 266 -11.45 -12.10 -2.03
N ALA A 267 -10.85 -12.58 -0.93
CA ALA A 267 -11.58 -13.15 0.20
C ALA A 267 -12.48 -12.12 0.90
N LEU A 268 -11.98 -10.87 1.07
CA LEU A 268 -12.79 -9.78 1.65
C LEU A 268 -14.02 -9.47 0.79
N ILE A 269 -13.87 -9.39 -0.53
CA ILE A 269 -14.98 -9.13 -1.46
C ILE A 269 -15.98 -10.32 -1.48
N ALA A 270 -15.46 -11.54 -1.54
CA ALA A 270 -16.31 -12.74 -1.62
C ALA A 270 -17.03 -13.07 -0.30
N GLY A 271 -16.42 -12.73 0.83
CA GLY A 271 -16.96 -12.97 2.18
C GLY A 271 -17.89 -11.87 2.66
N SER A 272 -17.89 -10.69 2.04
CA SER A 272 -18.81 -9.62 2.41
C SER A 272 -20.26 -10.00 2.09
N THR A 273 -21.14 -9.74 3.06
CA THR A 273 -22.57 -10.06 2.99
C THR A 273 -23.48 -8.86 3.19
N ARG A 274 -22.98 -7.76 3.75
CA ARG A 274 -23.75 -6.54 4.06
C ARG A 274 -23.12 -5.30 3.45
N THR A 275 -21.88 -4.99 3.79
CA THR A 275 -21.21 -3.74 3.41
C THR A 275 -19.75 -3.97 3.06
N LEU A 276 -19.25 -3.22 2.09
CA LEU A 276 -17.84 -3.21 1.72
C LEU A 276 -17.38 -1.78 1.45
N TYR A 277 -16.54 -1.23 2.32
CA TYR A 277 -15.95 0.11 2.18
C TYR A 277 -14.49 0.00 1.77
N ILE A 278 -14.12 0.64 0.66
CA ILE A 278 -12.76 0.60 0.11
C ILE A 278 -12.26 2.03 -0.05
N SER A 279 -11.26 2.46 0.74
CA SER A 279 -10.46 3.67 0.44
C SER A 279 -9.17 3.25 -0.21
N ASN A 280 -8.87 3.76 -1.39
CA ASN A 280 -7.64 3.37 -2.06
C ASN A 280 -7.05 4.49 -2.93
N ALA A 281 -5.75 4.76 -2.72
CA ALA A 281 -5.01 5.77 -3.46
C ALA A 281 -4.93 5.47 -4.96
N TYR A 282 -4.68 4.20 -5.31
CA TYR A 282 -4.55 3.73 -6.69
C TYR A 282 -5.53 2.58 -6.92
N PHE A 283 -6.76 2.94 -7.28
CA PHE A 283 -7.82 1.99 -7.55
C PHE A 283 -7.88 1.69 -9.04
N VAL A 284 -7.14 0.69 -9.48
CA VAL A 284 -7.08 0.20 -10.88
C VAL A 284 -7.34 -1.31 -10.90
N PRO A 285 -8.58 -1.74 -10.60
CA PRO A 285 -8.91 -3.16 -10.48
C PRO A 285 -8.70 -3.89 -11.81
N THR A 286 -8.25 -5.15 -11.72
CA THR A 286 -8.24 -6.08 -12.85
C THR A 286 -9.67 -6.50 -13.23
N LEU A 287 -9.84 -7.14 -14.38
CA LEU A 287 -11.18 -7.57 -14.83
C LEU A 287 -11.82 -8.55 -13.85
N SER A 288 -11.06 -9.48 -13.27
CA SER A 288 -11.59 -10.42 -12.27
C SER A 288 -12.05 -9.73 -10.99
N PHE A 289 -11.36 -8.67 -10.56
CA PHE A 289 -11.79 -7.87 -9.42
C PHE A 289 -13.01 -6.99 -9.74
N ILE A 290 -13.12 -6.47 -10.95
CA ILE A 290 -14.33 -5.78 -11.40
C ILE A 290 -15.51 -6.76 -11.35
N ASP A 291 -15.35 -7.97 -11.91
CA ASP A 291 -16.38 -9.02 -11.88
C ASP A 291 -16.75 -9.41 -10.44
N ALA A 292 -15.77 -9.56 -9.54
CA ALA A 292 -16.01 -9.90 -8.15
C ALA A 292 -16.77 -8.81 -7.38
N LEU A 293 -16.43 -7.53 -7.61
CA LEU A 293 -17.12 -6.38 -7.00
C LEU A 293 -18.56 -6.26 -7.51
N CYS A 294 -18.77 -6.39 -8.82
CA CYS A 294 -20.10 -6.42 -9.41
C CYS A 294 -20.94 -7.58 -8.84
N ALA A 295 -20.38 -8.78 -8.78
CA ALA A 295 -21.06 -9.94 -8.20
C ALA A 295 -21.36 -9.76 -6.69
N ALA A 296 -20.53 -9.05 -5.93
CA ALA A 296 -20.82 -8.71 -4.54
C ALA A 296 -22.03 -7.75 -4.45
N SER A 297 -22.05 -6.70 -5.26
CA SER A 297 -23.19 -5.77 -5.32
C SER A 297 -24.48 -6.48 -5.78
N ASP A 298 -24.41 -7.34 -6.81
CA ASP A 298 -25.55 -8.14 -7.29
C ASP A 298 -26.11 -9.10 -6.23
N ARG A 299 -25.28 -9.51 -5.25
CA ARG A 299 -25.72 -10.28 -4.07
C ARG A 299 -26.36 -9.43 -2.99
N GLY A 300 -26.41 -8.11 -3.15
CA GLY A 300 -26.96 -7.17 -2.18
C GLY A 300 -25.95 -6.57 -1.20
N VAL A 301 -24.65 -6.73 -1.42
CA VAL A 301 -23.62 -6.04 -0.64
C VAL A 301 -23.60 -4.58 -1.03
N ASP A 302 -23.70 -3.68 -0.04
CA ASP A 302 -23.59 -2.24 -0.25
C ASP A 302 -22.09 -1.87 -0.37
N VAL A 303 -21.63 -1.56 -1.60
CA VAL A 303 -20.22 -1.35 -1.92
C VAL A 303 -19.92 0.13 -2.14
N HIS A 304 -19.01 0.68 -1.36
CA HIS A 304 -18.56 2.07 -1.44
C HIS A 304 -17.06 2.15 -1.67
N ILE A 305 -16.65 2.92 -2.68
CA ILE A 305 -15.24 3.08 -3.08
C ILE A 305 -14.88 4.57 -3.05
N LEU A 306 -13.89 4.91 -2.24
CA LEU A 306 -13.35 6.27 -2.11
C LEU A 306 -11.97 6.34 -2.77
N VAL A 307 -11.84 7.23 -3.73
CA VAL A 307 -10.63 7.42 -4.55
C VAL A 307 -10.18 8.88 -4.54
N PRO A 308 -8.91 9.18 -4.90
CA PRO A 308 -8.48 10.56 -5.07
C PRO A 308 -9.26 11.29 -6.16
N GLY A 309 -9.62 12.53 -5.89
CA GLY A 309 -10.28 13.44 -6.83
C GLY A 309 -9.27 14.28 -7.63
N PRO A 310 -9.39 15.62 -7.60
CA PRO A 310 -8.55 16.51 -8.44
C PRO A 310 -7.08 16.47 -8.04
N TYR A 311 -6.78 16.20 -6.78
CA TYR A 311 -5.43 16.10 -6.23
C TYR A 311 -4.97 14.65 -6.26
N HIS A 312 -4.36 14.25 -7.37
CA HIS A 312 -3.81 12.91 -7.57
C HIS A 312 -2.36 13.06 -8.02
N ASP A 313 -1.42 12.40 -7.34
CA ASP A 313 0.03 12.45 -7.63
C ASP A 313 0.36 11.78 -8.97
N GLN A 314 -0.38 10.71 -9.34
CA GLN A 314 -0.18 9.95 -10.57
C GLN A 314 -1.39 10.08 -11.52
N LYS A 315 -1.36 11.09 -12.40
CA LYS A 315 -2.49 11.39 -13.33
C LYS A 315 -2.82 10.25 -14.30
N LEU A 316 -1.84 9.43 -14.68
CA LEU A 316 -2.08 8.27 -15.54
C LEU A 316 -2.83 7.16 -14.80
N VAL A 317 -2.50 6.94 -13.52
CA VAL A 317 -3.22 6.01 -12.64
C VAL A 317 -4.67 6.46 -12.46
N GLN A 318 -4.91 7.76 -12.24
CA GLN A 318 -6.26 8.32 -12.16
C GLN A 318 -7.07 8.04 -13.44
N ARG A 319 -6.45 8.17 -14.61
CA ARG A 319 -7.08 7.86 -15.89
C ARG A 319 -7.40 6.37 -16.03
N ALA A 320 -6.45 5.51 -15.67
CA ALA A 320 -6.64 4.06 -15.68
C ALA A 320 -7.77 3.63 -14.74
N SER A 321 -7.88 4.22 -13.54
CA SER A 321 -8.96 4.00 -12.59
C SER A 321 -10.33 4.25 -13.22
N ARG A 322 -10.51 5.37 -13.91
CA ARG A 322 -11.77 5.79 -14.51
C ARG A 322 -12.28 4.85 -15.61
N HIS A 323 -11.42 4.01 -16.17
CA HIS A 323 -11.84 3.02 -17.18
C HIS A 323 -12.80 1.97 -16.61
N SER A 324 -12.66 1.59 -15.35
CA SER A 324 -13.50 0.58 -14.68
C SER A 324 -14.83 1.14 -14.16
N TRP A 325 -14.94 2.45 -13.93
CA TRP A 325 -16.08 3.07 -13.28
C TRP A 325 -17.44 2.87 -13.95
N PRO A 326 -17.57 2.93 -15.30
CA PRO A 326 -18.86 2.72 -15.93
C PRO A 326 -19.53 1.42 -15.51
N ARG A 327 -18.78 0.33 -15.54
CA ARG A 327 -19.28 -0.99 -15.19
C ARG A 327 -19.62 -1.11 -13.70
N LEU A 328 -18.78 -0.58 -12.81
CA LEU A 328 -19.02 -0.60 -11.38
C LEU A 328 -20.27 0.20 -10.98
N VAL A 329 -20.43 1.41 -11.54
CA VAL A 329 -21.61 2.27 -11.29
C VAL A 329 -22.88 1.66 -11.85
N GLU A 330 -22.82 0.96 -12.99
CA GLU A 330 -23.96 0.24 -13.60
C GLU A 330 -24.49 -0.86 -12.69
N HIS A 331 -23.62 -1.50 -11.87
CA HIS A 331 -23.99 -2.48 -10.86
C HIS A 331 -24.33 -1.85 -9.48
N GLY A 332 -24.53 -0.54 -9.40
CA GLY A 332 -24.96 0.14 -8.18
C GLY A 332 -23.85 0.45 -7.17
N ILE A 333 -22.57 0.21 -7.51
CA ILE A 333 -21.44 0.49 -6.64
C ILE A 333 -21.24 2.01 -6.52
N GLY A 334 -21.20 2.52 -5.29
CA GLY A 334 -20.92 3.93 -4.98
C GLY A 334 -19.44 4.26 -5.16
N ILE A 335 -19.09 5.17 -6.09
CA ILE A 335 -17.72 5.67 -6.25
C ILE A 335 -17.70 7.15 -5.88
N TYR A 336 -16.73 7.54 -5.07
CA TYR A 336 -16.59 8.90 -4.53
C TYR A 336 -15.18 9.44 -4.79
N GLU A 337 -15.09 10.62 -5.42
CA GLU A 337 -13.84 11.35 -5.64
C GLU A 337 -13.60 12.33 -4.50
N TYR A 338 -12.60 12.08 -3.65
CA TYR A 338 -12.23 12.93 -2.52
C TYR A 338 -11.70 14.28 -3.00
N GLN A 339 -12.29 15.38 -2.53
CA GLN A 339 -12.01 16.71 -3.09
C GLN A 339 -10.91 17.50 -2.38
N PRO A 340 -10.70 17.39 -1.04
CA PRO A 340 -9.83 18.36 -0.35
C PRO A 340 -8.34 18.23 -0.67
N THR A 341 -7.86 17.02 -0.85
CA THR A 341 -6.43 16.71 -1.05
C THR A 341 -6.26 15.32 -1.68
N MET A 342 -5.01 14.85 -1.82
CA MET A 342 -4.72 13.46 -2.19
C MET A 342 -5.23 12.49 -1.12
N MET A 343 -6.16 11.61 -1.50
CA MET A 343 -6.55 10.45 -0.69
C MET A 343 -5.50 9.36 -0.87
N HIS A 344 -4.67 9.14 0.14
CA HIS A 344 -3.57 8.17 0.04
C HIS A 344 -3.76 6.93 0.94
N ALA A 345 -4.86 6.83 1.68
CA ALA A 345 -5.18 5.67 2.50
C ALA A 345 -5.38 4.39 1.64
N LYS A 346 -5.08 3.24 2.22
CA LYS A 346 -5.35 1.91 1.68
C LYS A 346 -6.03 1.10 2.77
N THR A 347 -7.37 1.22 2.82
CA THR A 347 -8.18 0.52 3.81
C THR A 347 -9.35 -0.19 3.15
N VAL A 348 -9.71 -1.36 3.69
CA VAL A 348 -10.94 -2.06 3.33
C VAL A 348 -11.65 -2.47 4.61
N VAL A 349 -12.93 -2.14 4.72
CA VAL A 349 -13.77 -2.61 5.82
C VAL A 349 -14.86 -3.51 5.27
N ALA A 350 -14.88 -4.77 5.72
CA ALA A 350 -15.86 -5.78 5.34
C ALA A 350 -16.85 -6.01 6.49
N ASP A 351 -18.15 -5.84 6.21
CA ASP A 351 -19.30 -6.07 7.09
C ASP A 351 -19.25 -5.37 8.46
N GLY A 352 -18.38 -4.35 8.63
CA GLY A 352 -18.12 -3.70 9.92
C GLY A 352 -17.44 -4.61 10.94
N GLU A 353 -16.81 -5.71 10.51
CA GLU A 353 -16.18 -6.73 11.35
C GLU A 353 -14.66 -6.79 11.14
N ILE A 354 -14.19 -6.66 9.88
CA ILE A 354 -12.80 -6.81 9.50
C ILE A 354 -12.32 -5.52 8.86
N LEU A 355 -11.18 -5.01 9.35
CA LEU A 355 -10.44 -3.88 8.77
C LEU A 355 -9.12 -4.39 8.18
N LEU A 356 -8.92 -4.25 6.88
CA LEU A 356 -7.60 -4.35 6.25
C LEU A 356 -6.99 -2.95 6.14
N VAL A 357 -5.76 -2.80 6.59
CA VAL A 357 -4.97 -1.57 6.44
C VAL A 357 -3.49 -1.91 6.16
N GLY A 358 -2.83 -1.12 5.31
CA GLY A 358 -1.43 -1.36 4.97
C GLY A 358 -0.94 -0.53 3.79
N SER A 359 0.05 -1.08 3.09
CA SER A 359 0.64 -0.44 1.91
C SER A 359 -0.06 -0.83 0.59
N ILE A 360 -0.97 -1.79 0.61
CA ILE A 360 -1.53 -2.49 -0.56
C ILE A 360 -2.46 -1.58 -1.34
N ASN A 361 -2.05 -1.16 -2.54
CA ASN A 361 -2.98 -0.53 -3.48
C ASN A 361 -3.84 -1.58 -4.20
N PHE A 362 -4.99 -1.13 -4.70
CA PHE A 362 -5.90 -1.97 -5.46
C PHE A 362 -5.55 -1.93 -6.95
N ASP A 363 -4.31 -2.34 -7.27
CA ASP A 363 -3.77 -2.29 -8.62
C ASP A 363 -2.88 -3.50 -8.94
N PRO A 364 -2.61 -3.77 -10.24
CA PRO A 364 -1.80 -4.91 -10.65
C PRO A 364 -0.36 -4.88 -10.14
N ARG A 365 0.22 -3.68 -9.91
CA ARG A 365 1.60 -3.59 -9.37
C ARG A 365 1.67 -4.10 -7.94
N SER A 366 0.75 -3.66 -7.08
CA SER A 366 0.68 -4.12 -5.69
C SER A 366 0.37 -5.61 -5.60
N PHE A 367 -0.41 -6.15 -6.54
CA PHE A 367 -0.76 -7.56 -6.53
C PHE A 367 0.34 -8.47 -7.11
N ALA A 368 1.09 -8.01 -8.13
CA ALA A 368 1.99 -8.86 -8.89
C ALA A 368 3.47 -8.51 -8.75
N LEU A 369 3.80 -7.23 -8.63
CA LEU A 369 5.16 -6.75 -8.82
C LEU A 369 5.82 -6.22 -7.54
N ASN A 370 5.03 -5.69 -6.59
CA ASN A 370 5.57 -5.07 -5.39
C ASN A 370 5.62 -6.03 -4.20
N ALA A 371 6.62 -5.85 -3.34
CA ALA A 371 6.56 -6.37 -1.99
C ALA A 371 5.67 -5.44 -1.15
N GLU A 372 4.58 -5.97 -0.61
CA GLU A 372 3.57 -5.25 0.16
C GLU A 372 3.45 -5.81 1.59
N PHE A 373 2.89 -5.02 2.47
CA PHE A 373 2.52 -5.44 3.81
C PHE A 373 1.20 -4.78 4.24
N GLY A 374 0.33 -5.60 4.83
CA GLY A 374 -0.91 -5.13 5.44
C GLY A 374 -1.28 -6.01 6.63
N VAL A 375 -2.27 -5.58 7.37
CA VAL A 375 -2.87 -6.33 8.47
C VAL A 375 -4.39 -6.35 8.32
N ALA A 376 -4.96 -7.54 8.39
CA ALA A 376 -6.40 -7.72 8.52
C ALA A 376 -6.73 -7.87 10.03
N ILE A 377 -7.48 -6.93 10.55
CA ILE A 377 -7.79 -6.75 11.97
C ILE A 377 -9.24 -7.14 12.19
N VAL A 378 -9.48 -8.09 13.08
CA VAL A 378 -10.83 -8.54 13.43
C VAL A 378 -11.30 -7.76 14.66
N SER A 379 -12.04 -6.68 14.42
CA SER A 379 -12.52 -5.81 15.50
C SER A 379 -13.67 -4.92 15.04
N ARG A 380 -14.87 -5.18 15.56
CA ARG A 380 -16.06 -4.33 15.29
C ARG A 380 -15.83 -2.86 15.65
N ARG A 381 -15.15 -2.62 16.76
CA ARG A 381 -14.85 -1.26 17.20
C ARG A 381 -13.97 -0.52 16.19
N LEU A 382 -12.81 -1.09 15.82
CA LEU A 382 -11.87 -0.46 14.89
C LEU A 382 -12.46 -0.36 13.47
N ALA A 383 -13.24 -1.36 13.06
CA ALA A 383 -13.97 -1.31 11.79
C ALA A 383 -14.99 -0.16 11.78
N ALA A 384 -15.81 -0.02 12.85
CA ALA A 384 -16.78 1.05 12.97
C ALA A 384 -16.11 2.44 13.03
N ASP A 385 -14.99 2.59 13.74
CA ASP A 385 -14.21 3.84 13.78
C ASP A 385 -13.71 4.23 12.38
N THR A 386 -13.24 3.22 11.59
CA THR A 386 -12.78 3.44 10.23
C THR A 386 -13.93 3.77 9.28
N VAL A 387 -15.11 3.14 9.45
CA VAL A 387 -16.31 3.47 8.66
C VAL A 387 -16.75 4.90 8.93
N ARG A 388 -16.79 5.35 10.19
CA ARG A 388 -17.11 6.77 10.51
C ARG A 388 -16.13 7.76 9.83
N SER A 389 -14.85 7.41 9.81
CA SER A 389 -13.85 8.23 9.12
C SER A 389 -14.07 8.23 7.59
N PHE A 390 -14.45 7.08 7.02
CA PHE A 390 -14.80 6.95 5.61
C PHE A 390 -16.05 7.76 5.25
N GLU A 391 -17.09 7.73 6.07
CA GLU A 391 -18.33 8.50 5.88
C GLU A 391 -18.05 10.01 5.94
N ALA A 392 -17.23 10.47 6.88
CA ALA A 392 -16.80 11.87 6.94
C ALA A 392 -15.97 12.28 5.69
N ASP A 393 -15.19 11.36 5.12
CA ASP A 393 -14.47 11.60 3.86
C ASP A 393 -15.43 11.63 2.66
N ILE A 394 -16.50 10.81 2.65
CA ILE A 394 -17.56 10.86 1.62
C ILE A 394 -18.28 12.21 1.62
N GLU A 395 -18.59 12.78 2.79
CA GLU A 395 -19.24 14.11 2.90
C GLU A 395 -18.43 15.22 2.20
N ARG A 396 -17.11 15.00 2.07
CA ARG A 396 -16.17 15.91 1.41
C ARG A 396 -15.82 15.46 -0.02
N SER A 397 -16.58 14.54 -0.59
CA SER A 397 -16.35 13.93 -1.89
C SER A 397 -17.46 14.24 -2.89
N ILE A 398 -17.17 14.04 -4.16
CA ILE A 398 -18.17 14.09 -5.22
C ILE A 398 -18.46 12.65 -5.67
N GLN A 399 -19.74 12.27 -5.60
CA GLN A 399 -20.16 10.96 -6.10
C GLN A 399 -20.11 10.93 -7.63
N VAL A 400 -19.57 9.85 -8.17
CA VAL A 400 -19.53 9.59 -9.60
C VAL A 400 -20.89 9.05 -10.06
N LEU A 401 -21.63 9.85 -10.81
CA LEU A 401 -22.95 9.49 -11.32
C LEU A 401 -22.88 8.97 -12.76
N PRO A 402 -23.85 8.15 -13.22
CA PRO A 402 -23.93 7.72 -14.62
C PRO A 402 -23.89 8.90 -15.61
N ALA A 403 -24.54 10.03 -15.29
CA ALA A 403 -24.51 11.24 -16.10
C ALA A 403 -23.10 11.84 -16.24
N THR A 404 -22.31 11.82 -15.16
CA THR A 404 -20.91 12.28 -15.18
C THR A 404 -20.05 11.41 -16.09
N ILE A 405 -20.26 10.10 -16.06
CA ILE A 405 -19.58 9.13 -16.95
C ILE A 405 -19.99 9.36 -18.41
N ALA A 406 -21.28 9.51 -18.67
CA ALA A 406 -21.81 9.71 -20.02
C ALA A 406 -21.31 11.01 -20.64
N SER A 407 -21.16 12.09 -19.86
CA SER A 407 -20.66 13.39 -20.32
C SER A 407 -19.18 13.40 -20.73
N ARG A 408 -18.42 12.35 -20.40
CA ARG A 408 -17.00 12.23 -20.79
C ARG A 408 -16.87 12.01 -22.29
N GLY A 409 -16.24 12.94 -22.99
CA GLY A 409 -15.99 12.85 -24.43
C GLY A 409 -15.22 11.59 -24.85
N ILE A 410 -15.42 11.17 -26.10
CA ILE A 410 -14.80 9.94 -26.66
C ILE A 410 -13.26 9.94 -26.51
N ALA A 411 -12.61 11.09 -26.75
CA ALA A 411 -11.15 11.21 -26.60
C ALA A 411 -10.67 10.92 -25.17
N ASN A 412 -11.41 11.37 -24.16
CA ASN A 412 -11.07 11.09 -22.76
C ASN A 412 -11.24 9.60 -22.44
N ARG A 413 -12.33 8.97 -22.91
CA ARG A 413 -12.55 7.53 -22.71
C ARG A 413 -11.50 6.67 -23.43
N ALA A 414 -11.07 7.07 -24.62
CA ALA A 414 -10.00 6.40 -25.35
C ALA A 414 -8.67 6.51 -24.59
N MET A 415 -8.34 7.69 -24.04
CA MET A 415 -7.14 7.87 -23.22
C MET A 415 -7.19 7.07 -21.92
N ASP A 416 -8.35 7.01 -21.24
CA ASP A 416 -8.55 6.19 -20.05
C ASP A 416 -8.31 4.70 -20.36
N ALA A 417 -8.77 4.21 -21.52
CA ALA A 417 -8.55 2.83 -21.97
C ALA A 417 -7.06 2.55 -22.28
N ILE A 418 -6.34 3.51 -22.88
CA ILE A 418 -4.89 3.39 -23.14
C ILE A 418 -4.13 3.34 -21.80
N CYS A 419 -4.47 4.20 -20.84
CA CYS A 419 -3.86 4.16 -19.51
C CYS A 419 -4.15 2.83 -18.80
N TYR A 420 -5.39 2.33 -18.90
CA TYR A 420 -5.76 1.03 -18.33
C TYR A 420 -5.01 -0.14 -18.99
N TRP A 421 -4.77 -0.08 -20.29
CA TRP A 421 -3.92 -1.06 -20.96
C TRP A 421 -2.49 -1.08 -20.38
N ALA A 422 -1.93 0.08 -20.02
CA ALA A 422 -0.59 0.19 -19.43
C ALA A 422 -0.58 0.00 -17.88
N ARG A 423 -1.69 -0.42 -17.27
CA ARG A 423 -1.92 -0.44 -15.80
C ARG A 423 -0.85 -1.17 -14.97
N ALA A 424 -0.20 -2.18 -15.54
CA ALA A 424 0.86 -2.91 -14.84
C ALA A 424 2.18 -2.12 -14.72
N GLN A 425 2.29 -0.98 -15.43
CA GLN A 425 3.45 -0.08 -15.36
C GLN A 425 3.15 1.19 -14.54
N LEU A 426 1.89 1.44 -14.23
CA LEU A 426 1.43 2.59 -13.46
C LEU A 426 1.39 2.26 -11.97
#